data_11e6831950ddc525069e810eaab2fdb3
#
_entry.id   11e6831950ddc525069e810eaab2fdb3
#
_cell.length_a   1.000
_cell.length_b   1.000
_cell.length_c   1.000
_cell.angle_alpha   90.00
_cell.angle_beta   90.00
_cell.angle_gamma   90.00
#
_symmetry.space_group_name_H-M   'P 1'
#
loop_
_entity.id
_entity.type
_entity.pdbx_description
1 polymer ?
#
loop_
_entity_poly.entity_id
_entity_poly.type
_entity_poly.pdbx_seq_one_letter_code
_entity_poly.pdbx_strand_id
1 'polypeptide(L)'
;MERYKGFGDEELVDLYKKSGELAIVGELYNRYTSLTYGVCLKYLKDREESKDAVMQIFERLIVTLKDHQISQFKGWLYVTARNHCLMQLRAGKNKKFEEISPFLMESGEDAHLQEGPEIE
;
A
#
# COMPACT_ATOMS: atom_id res chain seq x y z
N MET A 1 -11.77 -16.21 6.64
CA MET A 1 -12.28 -15.38 7.38
C MET A 1 -13.58 -14.80 7.21
N GLU A 2 -14.53 -15.72 7.25
CA GLU A 2 -15.90 -15.34 7.13
C GLU A 2 -16.31 -14.42 8.24
N ARG A 3 -15.68 -14.57 9.37
CA ARG A 3 -15.99 -13.80 10.52
C ARG A 3 -15.96 -12.29 10.31
N TYR A 4 -15.08 -11.81 9.47
CA TYR A 4 -14.93 -10.38 9.27
C TYR A 4 -15.51 -9.86 7.96
N LYS A 5 -16.12 -10.74 7.17
CA LYS A 5 -16.60 -10.33 5.89
C LYS A 5 -17.59 -9.19 5.86
N GLY A 6 -18.41 -9.12 6.86
CA GLY A 6 -19.46 -8.10 6.90
C GLY A 6 -19.02 -6.74 7.41
N PHE A 7 -17.77 -6.63 7.84
CA PHE A 7 -17.30 -5.37 8.41
C PHE A 7 -16.76 -4.45 7.32
N GLY A 8 -16.93 -3.15 7.51
CA GLY A 8 -16.33 -2.19 6.60
C GLY A 8 -14.84 -2.11 6.85
N ASP A 9 -14.11 -1.56 5.89
CA ASP A 9 -12.66 -1.46 6.00
C ASP A 9 -12.24 -0.70 7.25
N GLU A 10 -12.86 0.44 7.50
CA GLU A 10 -12.47 1.27 8.63
C GLU A 10 -12.85 0.63 9.95
N GLU A 11 -13.93 -0.15 9.93
CA GLU A 11 -14.31 -0.90 11.11
C GLU A 11 -13.24 -1.92 11.42
N LEU A 12 -12.71 -2.57 10.38
CA LEU A 12 -11.68 -3.56 10.57
C LEU A 12 -10.41 -2.93 11.10
N VAL A 13 -10.05 -1.77 10.59
CA VAL A 13 -8.85 -1.08 11.07
C VAL A 13 -9.00 -0.75 12.56
N ASP A 14 -10.16 -0.23 12.94
CA ASP A 14 -10.39 0.10 14.34
C ASP A 14 -10.36 -1.14 15.23
N LEU A 15 -10.96 -2.20 14.74
CA LEU A 15 -10.98 -3.44 15.50
C LEU A 15 -9.57 -4.00 15.65
N TYR A 16 -8.76 -3.89 14.60
CA TYR A 16 -7.40 -4.35 14.67
C TYR A 16 -6.60 -3.55 15.69
N LYS A 17 -6.82 -2.25 15.74
CA LYS A 17 -6.12 -1.42 16.71
C LYS A 17 -6.41 -1.86 18.13
N LYS A 18 -7.63 -2.32 18.36
CA LYS A 18 -8.02 -2.74 19.69
C LYS A 18 -7.59 -4.14 20.03
N SER A 19 -7.69 -5.04 19.06
CA SER A 19 -7.46 -6.45 19.33
C SER A 19 -6.11 -7.00 18.94
N GLY A 20 -5.52 -6.43 17.92
CA GLY A 20 -4.26 -6.95 17.40
C GLY A 20 -4.38 -8.28 16.69
N GLU A 21 -5.63 -8.68 16.32
CA GLU A 21 -5.80 -9.97 15.67
C GLU A 21 -5.34 -9.96 14.24
N LEU A 22 -4.37 -10.79 13.92
CA LEU A 22 -3.82 -10.85 12.57
C LEU A 22 -4.84 -11.28 11.53
N ALA A 23 -5.86 -12.02 11.94
CA ALA A 23 -6.90 -12.43 11.00
C ALA A 23 -7.57 -11.23 10.35
N ILE A 24 -7.59 -10.08 11.03
CA ILE A 24 -8.17 -8.87 10.48
C ILE A 24 -7.33 -8.36 9.32
N VAL A 25 -6.01 -8.38 9.48
CA VAL A 25 -5.12 -7.99 8.39
C VAL A 25 -5.28 -8.97 7.23
N GLY A 26 -5.50 -10.25 7.55
CA GLY A 26 -5.75 -11.25 6.53
C GLY A 26 -6.99 -10.96 5.71
N GLU A 27 -8.04 -10.45 6.37
CA GLU A 27 -9.25 -10.11 5.66
C GLU A 27 -9.01 -8.91 4.73
N LEU A 28 -8.26 -7.92 5.19
CA LEU A 28 -7.93 -6.78 4.36
C LEU A 28 -7.07 -7.23 3.17
N TYR A 29 -6.18 -8.18 3.41
CA TYR A 29 -5.36 -8.73 2.35
C TYR A 29 -6.25 -9.39 1.29
N ASN A 30 -7.23 -10.18 1.73
CA ASN A 30 -8.13 -10.82 0.78
C ASN A 30 -8.89 -9.81 -0.05
N ARG A 31 -9.31 -8.72 0.55
CA ARG A 31 -10.09 -7.72 -0.17
C ARG A 31 -9.26 -6.95 -1.17
N TYR A 32 -8.00 -6.66 -0.83
CA TYR A 32 -7.21 -5.72 -1.61
C TYR A 32 -5.95 -6.26 -2.26
N THR A 33 -5.74 -7.57 -2.20
CA THR A 33 -4.57 -8.15 -2.83
C THR A 33 -4.49 -7.82 -4.32
N SER A 34 -5.60 -7.95 -5.04
CA SER A 34 -5.59 -7.70 -6.46
C SER A 34 -5.30 -6.25 -6.78
N LEU A 35 -5.91 -5.35 -6.03
CA LEU A 35 -5.69 -3.92 -6.25
C LEU A 35 -4.23 -3.58 -5.98
N THR A 36 -3.70 -4.10 -4.88
CA THR A 36 -2.33 -3.81 -4.48
C THR A 36 -1.35 -4.37 -5.50
N TYR A 37 -1.61 -5.59 -5.96
CA TYR A 37 -0.76 -6.19 -6.97
C TYR A 37 -0.78 -5.35 -8.25
N GLY A 38 -1.95 -4.86 -8.65
CA GLY A 38 -2.06 -4.00 -9.82
C GLY A 38 -1.23 -2.74 -9.70
N VAL A 39 -1.24 -2.13 -8.53
CA VAL A 39 -0.43 -0.94 -8.30
C VAL A 39 1.05 -1.29 -8.41
N CYS A 40 1.45 -2.38 -7.76
CA CYS A 40 2.86 -2.78 -7.79
C CYS A 40 3.30 -3.08 -9.21
N LEU A 41 2.47 -3.78 -9.97
CA LEU A 41 2.83 -4.14 -11.33
C LEU A 41 2.97 -2.91 -12.21
N LYS A 42 2.15 -1.91 -11.94
CA LYS A 42 2.21 -0.67 -12.71
C LYS A 42 3.55 0.01 -12.55
N TYR A 43 4.09 0.01 -11.34
CA TYR A 43 5.35 0.68 -11.08
C TYR A 43 6.59 -0.19 -11.24
N LEU A 44 6.51 -1.44 -10.80
CA LEU A 44 7.69 -2.32 -10.85
C LEU A 44 7.82 -3.06 -12.18
N LYS A 45 6.71 -3.26 -12.86
CA LYS A 45 6.68 -3.90 -14.18
C LYS A 45 7.32 -5.27 -14.21
N ASP A 46 7.17 -6.00 -13.11
CA ASP A 46 7.72 -7.33 -13.00
C ASP A 46 6.82 -8.12 -12.07
N ARG A 47 6.37 -9.28 -12.51
CA ARG A 47 5.42 -10.06 -11.75
C ARG A 47 5.95 -10.57 -10.43
N GLU A 48 7.17 -11.07 -10.45
CA GLU A 48 7.72 -11.63 -9.21
C GLU A 48 8.00 -10.54 -8.21
N GLU A 49 8.58 -9.44 -8.65
CA GLU A 49 8.83 -8.33 -7.76
C GLU A 49 7.54 -7.76 -7.22
N SER A 50 6.49 -7.76 -8.04
CA SER A 50 5.21 -7.23 -7.60
C SER A 50 4.57 -8.12 -6.54
N LYS A 51 4.69 -9.43 -6.68
CA LYS A 51 4.17 -10.34 -5.68
C LYS A 51 4.90 -10.16 -4.36
N ASP A 52 6.21 -10.03 -4.43
CA ASP A 52 7.00 -9.82 -3.22
C ASP A 52 6.62 -8.50 -2.57
N ALA A 53 6.40 -7.47 -3.38
CA ALA A 53 6.04 -6.17 -2.85
C ALA A 53 4.71 -6.22 -2.13
N VAL A 54 3.73 -6.94 -2.69
CA VAL A 54 2.44 -7.08 -2.04
C VAL A 54 2.60 -7.69 -0.66
N MET A 55 3.40 -8.74 -0.57
CA MET A 55 3.62 -9.39 0.71
C MET A 55 4.28 -8.44 1.70
N GLN A 56 5.26 -7.69 1.25
CA GLN A 56 5.96 -6.76 2.12
C GLN A 56 5.04 -5.65 2.60
N ILE A 57 4.17 -5.16 1.71
CA ILE A 57 3.23 -4.11 2.07
C ILE A 57 2.30 -4.59 3.18
N PHE A 58 1.75 -5.78 3.02
CA PHE A 58 0.82 -6.27 4.03
C PHE A 58 1.51 -6.67 5.33
N GLU A 59 2.75 -7.10 5.25
CA GLU A 59 3.51 -7.35 6.46
C GLU A 59 3.69 -6.07 7.26
N ARG A 60 3.93 -4.97 6.57
CA ARG A 60 4.11 -3.70 7.26
C ARG A 60 2.83 -3.20 7.86
N LEU A 61 1.69 -3.57 7.28
CA LEU A 61 0.43 -3.14 7.84
C LEU A 61 0.23 -3.65 9.25
N ILE A 62 0.83 -4.77 9.57
CA ILE A 62 0.70 -5.34 10.90
C ILE A 62 1.12 -4.32 11.96
N VAL A 63 2.12 -3.52 11.63
CA VAL A 63 2.59 -2.51 12.54
C VAL A 63 1.99 -1.15 12.24
N THR A 64 1.97 -0.74 10.98
CA THR A 64 1.58 0.62 10.64
C THR A 64 0.12 0.92 10.89
N LEU A 65 -0.75 -0.10 10.78
CA LEU A 65 -2.16 0.16 11.03
C LEU A 65 -2.41 0.62 12.45
N LYS A 66 -1.56 0.22 13.37
CA LYS A 66 -1.75 0.59 14.76
C LYS A 66 -1.38 2.03 15.03
N ASP A 67 -0.55 2.59 14.17
CA ASP A 67 -0.02 3.92 14.39
C ASP A 67 -0.64 5.03 13.57
N HIS A 68 -1.55 4.72 12.67
CA HIS A 68 -2.10 5.72 11.78
C HIS A 68 -3.59 5.90 11.96
N GLN A 69 -4.04 7.14 11.75
CA GLN A 69 -5.46 7.43 11.73
C GLN A 69 -5.85 7.32 10.28
N ILE A 70 -6.68 6.36 9.96
CA ILE A 70 -7.03 6.10 8.58
C ILE A 70 -8.52 6.26 8.38
N SER A 71 -8.93 7.26 7.63
CA SER A 71 -10.34 7.48 7.39
C SER A 71 -10.81 6.84 6.10
N GLN A 72 -9.91 6.63 5.15
CA GLN A 72 -10.26 5.96 3.92
C GLN A 72 -9.18 4.94 3.61
N PHE A 73 -9.43 3.72 4.00
CA PHE A 73 -8.42 2.68 3.91
C PHE A 73 -7.97 2.40 2.47
N LYS A 74 -8.91 2.32 1.55
CA LYS A 74 -8.56 1.99 0.17
C LYS A 74 -7.59 2.99 -0.43
N GLY A 75 -7.89 4.28 -0.26
CA GLY A 75 -7.01 5.33 -0.77
C GLY A 75 -5.67 5.35 -0.08
N TRP A 76 -5.69 5.17 1.23
CA TRP A 76 -4.47 5.14 2.02
C TRP A 76 -3.58 3.97 1.57
N LEU A 77 -4.20 2.82 1.31
CA LEU A 77 -3.45 1.66 0.87
C LEU A 77 -2.84 1.88 -0.50
N TYR A 78 -3.59 2.51 -1.40
CA TYR A 78 -3.08 2.78 -2.74
C TYR A 78 -1.81 3.63 -2.64
N VAL A 79 -1.86 4.69 -1.86
CA VAL A 79 -0.71 5.58 -1.70
C VAL A 79 0.45 4.85 -1.03
N THR A 80 0.14 4.03 -0.03
CA THR A 80 1.16 3.26 0.66
C THR A 80 1.86 2.29 -0.30
N ALA A 81 1.07 1.62 -1.14
CA ALA A 81 1.63 0.68 -2.10
C ALA A 81 2.49 1.40 -3.14
N ARG A 82 1.99 2.53 -3.63
CA ARG A 82 2.75 3.31 -4.59
C ARG A 82 4.09 3.76 -4.01
N ASN A 83 4.04 4.29 -2.80
CA ASN A 83 5.26 4.77 -2.17
C ASN A 83 6.25 3.65 -1.91
N HIS A 84 5.73 2.49 -1.52
CA HIS A 84 6.60 1.32 -1.31
C HIS A 84 7.33 0.97 -2.61
N CYS A 85 6.60 0.98 -3.73
CA CYS A 85 7.20 0.63 -5.00
C CYS A 85 8.23 1.67 -5.44
N LEU A 86 7.93 2.94 -5.21
CA LEU A 86 8.87 3.98 -5.59
C LEU A 86 10.16 3.88 -4.78
N MET A 87 10.03 3.55 -3.51
CA MET A 87 11.21 3.38 -2.69
C MET A 87 12.01 2.17 -3.13
N GLN A 88 11.32 1.11 -3.52
CA GLN A 88 11.99 -0.09 -3.99
C GLN A 88 12.75 0.19 -5.28
N LEU A 89 12.17 0.95 -6.18
CA LEU A 89 12.83 1.29 -7.42
C LEU A 89 14.06 2.15 -7.14
N ARG A 90 13.95 3.05 -6.20
CA ARG A 90 15.07 3.90 -5.85
C ARG A 90 16.22 3.06 -5.32
N ALA A 91 15.94 2.15 -4.44
CA ALA A 91 16.96 1.32 -3.84
C ALA A 91 17.59 0.36 -4.84
N GLY A 92 16.74 -0.26 -5.66
CA GLY A 92 17.22 -1.28 -6.55
C GLY A 92 17.90 -0.79 -7.79
N LYS A 93 17.56 0.41 -8.26
CA LYS A 93 18.13 0.90 -9.48
C LYS A 93 18.82 2.22 -9.23
N ASN A 94 19.67 2.18 -8.24
CA ASN A 94 20.34 3.33 -7.81
C ASN A 94 20.91 4.20 -8.87
N LYS A 95 21.71 3.70 -9.76
CA LYS A 95 22.32 4.50 -10.76
C LYS A 95 21.34 5.12 -11.72
N LYS A 96 20.44 4.33 -12.26
CA LYS A 96 19.49 4.85 -13.16
C LYS A 96 18.61 5.83 -12.45
N PHE A 97 18.29 5.54 -11.23
CA PHE A 97 17.39 6.39 -10.51
C PHE A 97 18.01 7.76 -10.30
N GLU A 98 19.28 7.81 -10.03
CA GLU A 98 19.94 9.07 -9.81
C GLU A 98 19.87 9.98 -11.00
N GLU A 99 19.84 9.41 -12.18
CA GLU A 99 19.75 10.22 -13.36
C GLU A 99 18.38 10.83 -13.53
N ILE A 100 17.36 10.11 -13.20
CA ILE A 100 16.02 10.61 -13.42
C ILE A 100 15.26 10.86 -12.15
N SER A 101 15.84 10.60 -11.03
CA SER A 101 15.10 10.70 -9.81
C SER A 101 14.49 12.06 -9.50
N PRO A 102 15.15 13.16 -9.75
CA PRO A 102 14.51 14.43 -9.43
C PRO A 102 13.19 14.58 -10.12
N PHE A 103 13.14 14.17 -11.38
CA PHE A 103 11.94 14.27 -12.16
C PHE A 103 10.88 13.30 -11.61
N LEU A 104 11.27 12.10 -11.32
CA LEU A 104 10.33 11.12 -10.83
C LEU A 104 9.77 11.52 -9.48
N MET A 105 10.59 12.05 -8.64
CA MET A 105 10.11 12.40 -7.34
C MET A 105 9.16 13.57 -7.41
N GLU A 106 9.45 14.52 -8.25
CA GLU A 106 8.55 15.62 -8.42
C GLU A 106 7.23 15.16 -8.96
N SER A 107 7.27 14.30 -9.94
CA SER A 107 6.05 13.78 -10.51
C SER A 107 5.27 13.02 -9.49
N GLY A 108 5.94 12.26 -8.70
CA GLY A 108 5.30 11.46 -7.69
C GLY A 108 4.60 12.32 -6.69
N GLU A 109 5.25 13.37 -6.28
CA GLU A 109 4.66 14.22 -5.33
C GLU A 109 3.49 14.96 -5.88
N ASP A 110 3.59 15.42 -7.09
CA ASP A 110 2.52 16.09 -7.71
C ASP A 110 1.33 15.20 -7.76
N ALA A 111 1.52 14.01 -8.17
CA ALA A 111 0.44 13.11 -8.26
C ALA A 111 -0.20 12.95 -6.94
N HIS A 112 0.58 13.04 -5.89
CA HIS A 112 0.08 12.78 -4.68
C HIS A 112 -0.76 13.82 -4.16
N LEU A 113 -0.38 14.95 -4.36
CA LEU A 113 -1.05 15.88 -3.79
C LEU A 113 -2.33 15.92 -4.02
N GLN A 114 -2.56 15.68 -4.70
CA GLN A 114 -3.70 15.75 -4.91
C GLN A 114 -4.44 14.79 -4.84
N GLU A 115 -4.12 14.11 -4.82
CA GLU A 115 -4.75 13.25 -4.84
C GLU A 115 -4.95 12.68 -4.06
N GLY A 116 -4.60 12.83 -3.56
CA GLY A 116 -4.66 12.20 -2.88
C GLY A 116 -5.73 11.73 -2.76
N PRO A 117 -6.23 12.00 -2.83
CA PRO A 117 -7.19 11.43 -2.77
C PRO A 117 -7.82 11.31 -3.86
N GLU A 118 -7.51 11.64 -4.40
CA GLU A 118 -7.96 11.50 -5.18
C GLU A 118 -8.16 10.62 -5.69
N ILE A 119 -8.05 10.32 -5.57
CA ILE A 119 -7.97 9.52 -5.87
C ILE A 119 -8.73 8.86 -5.90
N GLU A 120 -9.31 9.00 -5.70
CA GLU A 120 -9.97 8.52 -5.68
C GLU A 120 -10.31 8.20 -6.06
#